data_62f5e7aacd64276ca61a83d35de90211
#
_entry.id   62f5e7aacd64276ca61a83d35de90211
#
_cell.length_a   1.000
_cell.length_b   1.000
_cell.length_c   1.000
_cell.angle_alpha   90.00
_cell.angle_beta   90.00
_cell.angle_gamma   90.00
#
_symmetry.space_group_name_H-M   'P 1'
#
loop_
_entity.id
_entity.type
_entity.pdbx_description
1 polymer ?
#
loop_
_entity_poly.entity_id
_entity_poly.type
_entity_poly.pdbx_seq_one_letter_code
_entity_poly.pdbx_strand_id
1 'polypeptide(L)'
;MKKSLVTLLLSTPLMCLILSCSNDNMNYMSVDVEEFEAAISDTTVQVLDVRTAEEYMEGHIARSINIDVKTDTFEVGANTRLDKSHTVALYCRSGRRSKKAAEILSNNGFKVIELNEGITSWTNNNKTTIK
;
A
#
# COMPACT_ATOMS: atom_id res chain seq x y z
N MET A 1 -3.92 -76.40 -14.07
CA MET A 1 -3.54 -75.40 -13.04
C MET A 1 -3.57 -74.02 -13.67
N LYS A 2 -4.61 -73.23 -13.39
CA LYS A 2 -4.74 -71.87 -13.88
C LYS A 2 -4.42 -70.92 -12.74
N LYS A 3 -3.34 -70.19 -12.87
CA LYS A 3 -3.00 -69.10 -11.92
C LYS A 3 -3.75 -67.84 -12.32
N SER A 4 -4.72 -67.48 -11.53
CA SER A 4 -5.39 -66.18 -11.67
C SER A 4 -4.47 -65.03 -11.26
N LEU A 5 -4.13 -64.19 -12.22
CA LEU A 5 -3.48 -62.91 -11.94
C LEU A 5 -4.56 -61.92 -11.48
N VAL A 6 -4.53 -61.60 -10.21
CA VAL A 6 -5.36 -60.48 -9.68
C VAL A 6 -4.64 -59.20 -9.95
N THR A 7 -5.14 -58.44 -10.93
CA THR A 7 -4.64 -57.10 -11.19
C THR A 7 -5.24 -56.14 -10.20
N LEU A 8 -4.43 -55.70 -9.25
CA LEU A 8 -4.80 -54.70 -8.28
C LEU A 8 -4.72 -53.30 -8.93
N LEU A 9 -5.84 -52.76 -9.30
CA LEU A 9 -5.98 -51.37 -9.73
C LEU A 9 -5.83 -50.45 -8.56
N LEU A 10 -4.64 -49.86 -8.38
CA LEU A 10 -4.46 -48.71 -7.48
C LEU A 10 -5.11 -47.50 -8.13
N SER A 11 -6.30 -47.15 -7.66
CA SER A 11 -6.89 -45.84 -7.91
C SER A 11 -6.21 -44.81 -7.01
N THR A 12 -5.34 -44.01 -7.54
CA THR A 12 -4.82 -42.83 -6.88
C THR A 12 -5.89 -41.75 -6.87
N PRO A 13 -6.30 -41.20 -5.73
CA PRO A 13 -7.16 -40.05 -5.73
C PRO A 13 -6.35 -38.85 -6.24
N LEU A 14 -6.77 -38.31 -7.34
CA LEU A 14 -6.31 -37.03 -7.88
C LEU A 14 -6.74 -35.94 -6.88
N MET A 15 -5.82 -35.61 -5.98
CA MET A 15 -6.00 -34.51 -5.04
C MET A 15 -5.94 -33.22 -5.83
N CYS A 16 -7.12 -32.69 -6.18
CA CYS A 16 -7.27 -31.36 -6.74
C CYS A 16 -6.83 -30.36 -5.70
N LEU A 17 -5.56 -29.91 -5.78
CA LEU A 17 -5.13 -28.70 -5.10
C LEU A 17 -5.87 -27.53 -5.76
N ILE A 18 -6.97 -27.13 -5.16
CA ILE A 18 -7.57 -25.85 -5.42
C ILE A 18 -6.60 -24.81 -4.82
N LEU A 19 -5.67 -24.32 -5.66
CA LEU A 19 -4.99 -23.08 -5.36
C LEU A 19 -6.07 -22.00 -5.33
N SER A 20 -6.53 -21.68 -4.13
CA SER A 20 -7.28 -20.47 -3.90
C SER A 20 -6.32 -19.30 -4.14
N CYS A 21 -6.29 -18.81 -5.37
CA CYS A 21 -5.70 -17.51 -5.68
C CYS A 21 -6.64 -16.46 -5.07
N SER A 22 -6.39 -16.08 -3.83
CA SER A 22 -6.85 -14.78 -3.35
C SER A 22 -6.08 -13.73 -4.14
N ASN A 23 -6.74 -13.14 -5.12
CA ASN A 23 -6.25 -11.98 -5.86
C ASN A 23 -6.33 -10.74 -4.95
N ASP A 24 -5.57 -10.75 -3.87
CA ASP A 24 -5.14 -9.53 -3.21
C ASP A 24 -3.87 -9.04 -3.94
N ASN A 25 -4.06 -8.64 -5.18
CA ASN A 25 -3.08 -7.83 -5.90
C ASN A 25 -3.11 -6.41 -5.33
N MET A 26 -2.78 -6.29 -4.05
CA MET A 26 -2.39 -5.00 -3.52
C MET A 26 -0.97 -4.72 -4.02
N ASN A 27 -0.89 -3.88 -5.04
CA ASN A 27 0.38 -3.49 -5.64
C ASN A 27 1.14 -2.47 -4.78
N TYR A 28 0.78 -2.32 -3.51
CA TYR A 28 1.42 -1.44 -2.54
C TYR A 28 1.50 -2.13 -1.17
N MET A 29 2.37 -1.61 -0.29
CA MET A 29 2.50 -2.10 1.07
C MET A 29 1.78 -1.17 2.05
N SER A 30 0.89 -1.73 2.89
CA SER A 30 0.29 -1.04 4.02
C SER A 30 1.09 -1.39 5.27
N VAL A 31 1.64 -0.38 5.96
CA VAL A 31 2.60 -0.54 7.05
C VAL A 31 2.15 0.18 8.31
N ASP A 32 2.70 -0.19 9.45
CA ASP A 32 2.49 0.50 10.72
C ASP A 32 3.36 1.76 10.86
N VAL A 33 3.18 2.48 11.97
CA VAL A 33 3.91 3.74 12.23
C VAL A 33 5.41 3.55 12.26
N GLU A 34 5.89 2.48 12.89
CA GLU A 34 7.34 2.24 13.03
C GLU A 34 8.00 1.92 11.68
N GLU A 35 7.34 1.10 10.88
CA GLU A 35 7.79 0.77 9.53
C GLU A 35 7.73 1.99 8.61
N PHE A 36 6.67 2.81 8.75
CA PHE A 36 6.53 4.05 7.97
C PHE A 36 7.63 5.06 8.34
N GLU A 37 7.89 5.26 9.62
CA GLU A 37 8.97 6.14 10.10
C GLU A 37 10.34 5.67 9.59
N ALA A 38 10.60 4.37 9.65
CA ALA A 38 11.84 3.80 9.12
C ALA A 38 11.97 4.05 7.61
N ALA A 39 10.90 3.87 6.85
CA ALA A 39 10.91 4.11 5.40
C ALA A 39 11.20 5.56 5.05
N ILE A 40 10.54 6.53 5.71
CA ILE A 40 10.73 7.96 5.43
C ILE A 40 12.04 8.52 5.99
N SER A 41 12.78 7.78 6.79
CA SER A 41 14.15 8.15 7.19
C SER A 41 15.11 8.15 6.02
N ASP A 42 14.83 7.39 4.98
CA ASP A 42 15.51 7.48 3.69
C ASP A 42 15.04 8.75 2.97
N THR A 43 15.96 9.69 2.73
CA THR A 43 15.67 10.98 2.13
C THR A 43 15.29 10.91 0.65
N THR A 44 15.49 9.77 -0.01
CA THR A 44 15.03 9.54 -1.39
C THR A 44 13.55 9.20 -1.45
N VAL A 45 12.96 8.78 -0.34
CA VAL A 45 11.53 8.47 -0.24
C VAL A 45 10.72 9.78 -0.27
N GLN A 46 9.76 9.85 -1.16
CA GLN A 46 8.87 10.98 -1.32
C GLN A 46 7.68 10.83 -0.37
N VAL A 47 7.48 11.77 0.54
CA VAL A 47 6.39 11.73 1.52
C VAL A 47 5.19 12.51 0.97
N LEU A 48 4.03 11.86 0.90
CA LEU A 48 2.83 12.43 0.30
C LEU A 48 1.65 12.41 1.28
N ASP A 49 1.13 13.58 1.59
CA ASP A 49 -0.12 13.76 2.32
C ASP A 49 -1.27 13.87 1.32
N VAL A 50 -2.20 12.92 1.32
CA VAL A 50 -3.32 12.89 0.38
C VAL A 50 -4.63 13.45 0.96
N ARG A 51 -4.52 14.15 2.11
CA ARG A 51 -5.64 14.85 2.74
C ARG A 51 -5.96 16.17 2.05
N THR A 52 -7.00 16.84 2.52
CA THR A 52 -7.31 18.21 2.06
C THR A 52 -6.21 19.20 2.44
N ALA A 53 -6.16 20.33 1.72
CA ALA A 53 -5.21 21.40 2.01
C ALA A 53 -5.40 21.97 3.44
N GLU A 54 -6.63 22.07 3.91
CA GLU A 54 -6.96 22.54 5.26
C GLU A 54 -6.40 21.58 6.31
N GLU A 55 -6.61 20.28 6.16
CA GLU A 55 -6.05 19.28 7.07
C GLU A 55 -4.52 19.33 7.11
N TYR A 56 -3.88 19.47 5.95
CA TYR A 56 -2.43 19.59 5.83
C TYR A 56 -1.90 20.82 6.59
N MET A 57 -2.56 21.95 6.47
CA MET A 57 -2.17 23.19 7.14
C MET A 57 -2.33 23.15 8.66
N GLU A 58 -3.23 22.31 9.17
CA GLU A 58 -3.40 22.09 10.61
C GLU A 58 -2.22 21.32 11.24
N GLY A 59 -1.53 20.53 10.44
CA GLY A 59 -0.37 19.77 10.85
C GLY A 59 -0.13 18.59 9.89
N HIS A 60 1.12 18.33 9.56
CA HIS A 60 1.52 17.26 8.64
C HIS A 60 2.86 16.64 9.03
N ILE A 61 3.14 15.48 8.49
CA ILE A 61 4.44 14.81 8.68
C ILE A 61 5.51 15.59 7.90
N ALA A 62 6.65 15.82 8.54
CA ALA A 62 7.76 16.58 7.96
C ALA A 62 8.14 16.07 6.55
N ARG A 63 8.53 16.98 5.68
CA ARG A 63 8.88 16.76 4.24
C ARG A 63 7.70 16.32 3.36
N SER A 64 6.50 16.14 3.89
CA SER A 64 5.38 15.77 3.04
C SER A 64 4.96 16.92 2.12
N ILE A 65 4.61 16.57 0.90
CA ILE A 65 3.86 17.45 0.00
C ILE A 65 2.39 17.07 0.05
N ASN A 66 1.51 18.00 -0.25
CA ASN A 66 0.07 17.77 -0.21
C ASN A 66 -0.53 17.70 -1.62
N ILE A 67 -1.21 16.61 -1.90
CA ILE A 67 -2.04 16.45 -3.10
C ILE A 67 -3.32 15.74 -2.65
N ASP A 68 -4.44 16.44 -2.65
CA ASP A 68 -5.72 15.93 -2.20
C ASP A 68 -6.27 14.86 -3.15
N VAL A 69 -6.43 13.63 -2.65
CA VAL A 69 -6.93 12.50 -3.46
C VAL A 69 -8.39 12.66 -3.88
N LYS A 70 -9.15 13.53 -3.23
CA LYS A 70 -10.54 13.80 -3.58
C LYS A 70 -10.72 14.66 -4.83
N THR A 71 -9.66 15.30 -5.30
CA THR A 71 -9.73 16.17 -6.48
C THR A 71 -9.64 15.37 -7.77
N ASP A 72 -10.31 15.82 -8.82
CA ASP A 72 -10.24 15.21 -10.16
C ASP A 72 -8.84 15.29 -10.77
N THR A 73 -8.00 16.19 -10.26
CA THR A 73 -6.64 16.45 -10.73
C THR A 73 -5.58 15.67 -9.95
N PHE A 74 -5.97 14.82 -9.01
CA PHE A 74 -5.02 14.07 -8.15
C PHE A 74 -4.01 13.27 -8.98
N GLU A 75 -4.49 12.48 -9.90
CA GLU A 75 -3.65 11.58 -10.70
C GLU A 75 -2.65 12.36 -11.58
N VAL A 76 -3.12 13.40 -12.25
CA VAL A 76 -2.28 14.28 -13.06
C VAL A 76 -1.27 15.01 -12.19
N GLY A 77 -1.70 15.55 -11.06
CA GLY A 77 -0.83 16.25 -10.11
C GLY A 77 0.26 15.35 -9.54
N ALA A 78 -0.08 14.13 -9.18
CA ALA A 78 0.88 13.14 -8.68
C ALA A 78 1.88 12.73 -9.75
N ASN A 79 1.42 12.41 -10.96
CA ASN A 79 2.31 12.06 -12.08
C ASN A 79 3.26 13.19 -12.47
N THR A 80 2.86 14.45 -12.26
CA THR A 80 3.69 15.63 -12.59
C THR A 80 4.70 15.94 -11.49
N ARG A 81 4.33 15.77 -10.21
CA ARG A 81 5.11 16.22 -9.06
C ARG A 81 5.97 15.15 -8.41
N LEU A 82 5.68 13.87 -8.67
CA LEU A 82 6.39 12.72 -8.09
C LEU A 82 7.29 12.05 -9.14
N ASP A 83 8.39 11.49 -8.65
CA ASP A 83 9.35 10.74 -9.45
C ASP A 83 9.10 9.22 -9.28
N LYS A 84 8.82 8.54 -10.39
CA LYS A 84 8.56 7.08 -10.40
C LYS A 84 9.80 6.24 -10.07
N SER A 85 10.99 6.81 -10.12
CA SER A 85 12.23 6.13 -9.75
C SER A 85 12.44 6.04 -8.23
N HIS A 86 11.66 6.78 -7.44
CA HIS A 86 11.73 6.82 -5.98
C HIS A 86 10.42 6.34 -5.35
N THR A 87 10.53 5.63 -4.24
CA THR A 87 9.37 5.18 -3.46
C THR A 87 8.55 6.37 -2.96
N VAL A 88 7.23 6.25 -3.02
CA VAL A 88 6.27 7.19 -2.44
C VAL A 88 5.74 6.58 -1.14
N ALA A 89 5.91 7.28 -0.03
CA ALA A 89 5.30 6.95 1.26
C ALA A 89 4.15 7.92 1.49
N LEU A 90 2.91 7.43 1.50
CA LEU A 90 1.73 8.27 1.57
C LEU A 90 0.84 7.95 2.77
N TYR A 91 0.09 8.94 3.18
CA TYR A 91 -0.85 8.83 4.29
C TYR A 91 -2.05 9.75 4.11
N CYS A 92 -3.13 9.40 4.78
CA CYS A 92 -4.26 10.29 5.00
C CYS A 92 -4.54 10.44 6.50
N ARG A 93 -5.78 10.70 6.90
CA ARG A 93 -6.15 10.83 8.31
C ARG A 93 -6.20 9.50 9.04
N SER A 94 -6.93 8.51 8.50
CA SER A 94 -7.24 7.23 9.15
C SER A 94 -6.95 5.99 8.30
N GLY A 95 -6.42 6.16 7.09
CA GLY A 95 -6.05 5.06 6.19
C GLY A 95 -7.04 4.77 5.06
N ARG A 96 -8.21 5.39 5.03
CA ARG A 96 -9.23 5.12 4.00
C ARG A 96 -8.90 5.76 2.64
N ARG A 97 -8.63 7.06 2.63
CA ARG A 97 -8.27 7.81 1.41
C ARG A 97 -6.89 7.39 0.88
N SER A 98 -5.97 7.09 1.79
CA SER A 98 -4.61 6.69 1.44
C SER A 98 -4.56 5.36 0.68
N LYS A 99 -5.43 4.40 1.00
CA LYS A 99 -5.52 3.13 0.27
C LYS A 99 -5.97 3.34 -1.18
N LYS A 100 -6.93 4.23 -1.39
CA LYS A 100 -7.35 4.61 -2.74
C LYS A 100 -6.23 5.31 -3.52
N ALA A 101 -5.55 6.24 -2.87
CA ALA A 101 -4.41 6.94 -3.48
C ALA A 101 -3.27 5.96 -3.82
N ALA A 102 -2.97 5.03 -2.92
CA ALA A 102 -1.96 4.00 -3.13
C ALA A 102 -2.28 3.10 -4.33
N GLU A 103 -3.54 2.70 -4.49
CA GLU A 103 -3.99 1.93 -5.64
C GLU A 103 -3.81 2.70 -6.95
N ILE A 104 -4.23 3.96 -6.99
CA ILE A 104 -4.08 4.82 -8.18
C ILE A 104 -2.60 4.94 -8.56
N LEU A 105 -1.73 5.27 -7.61
CA LEU A 105 -0.31 5.48 -7.88
C LEU A 105 0.41 4.19 -8.26
N SER A 106 0.07 3.08 -7.61
CA SER A 106 0.64 1.78 -7.98
C SER A 106 0.27 1.38 -9.40
N ASN A 107 -0.98 1.62 -9.81
CA ASN A 107 -1.43 1.37 -11.18
C ASN A 107 -0.71 2.27 -12.20
N ASN A 108 -0.21 3.43 -11.77
CA ASN A 108 0.57 4.35 -12.60
C ASN A 108 2.08 4.07 -12.58
N GLY A 109 2.52 2.97 -11.97
CA GLY A 109 3.90 2.54 -11.97
C GLY A 109 4.76 3.05 -10.82
N PHE A 110 4.16 3.69 -9.79
CA PHE A 110 4.87 4.06 -8.58
C PHE A 110 5.03 2.87 -7.63
N LYS A 111 6.16 2.81 -6.94
CA LYS A 111 6.33 1.96 -5.77
C LYS A 111 5.79 2.71 -4.55
N VAL A 112 4.82 2.13 -3.85
CA VAL A 112 4.06 2.84 -2.81
C VAL A 112 4.09 2.08 -1.49
N ILE A 113 4.30 2.85 -0.41
CA ILE A 113 4.10 2.45 0.98
C ILE A 113 3.00 3.34 1.55
N GLU A 114 2.03 2.75 2.23
CA GLU A 114 0.87 3.44 2.79
C GLU A 114 0.85 3.28 4.32
N LEU A 115 0.64 4.35 5.06
CA LEU A 115 0.49 4.32 6.51
C LEU A 115 -0.93 3.85 6.87
N ASN A 116 -1.05 2.63 7.39
CA ASN A 116 -2.31 1.91 7.53
C ASN A 116 -3.41 2.70 8.27
N GLU A 117 -3.10 3.33 9.39
CA GLU A 117 -4.06 4.08 10.19
C GLU A 117 -3.85 5.60 10.14
N GLY A 118 -3.06 6.05 9.18
CA GLY A 118 -2.86 7.45 8.86
C GLY A 118 -2.20 8.28 9.95
N ILE A 119 -2.29 9.61 9.79
CA ILE A 119 -1.68 10.55 10.73
C ILE A 119 -2.25 10.43 12.14
N THR A 120 -3.46 9.90 12.30
CA THR A 120 -4.05 9.63 13.62
C THR A 120 -3.18 8.64 14.40
N SER A 121 -2.75 7.54 13.77
CA SER A 121 -1.84 6.60 14.44
C SER A 121 -0.45 7.19 14.68
N TRP A 122 0.03 8.01 13.76
CA TRP A 122 1.29 8.72 13.90
C TRP A 122 1.32 9.58 15.17
N THR A 123 0.31 10.43 15.35
CA THR A 123 0.21 11.29 16.55
C THR A 123 -0.10 10.51 17.81
N ASN A 124 -0.90 9.43 17.74
CA ASN A 124 -1.16 8.57 18.90
C ASN A 124 0.08 7.81 19.37
N ASN A 125 1.05 7.61 18.51
CA ASN A 125 2.36 7.05 18.85
C ASN A 125 3.41 8.12 19.20
N ASN A 126 2.96 9.31 19.54
CA ASN A 126 3.78 10.46 19.97
C ASN A 126 4.80 10.93 18.92
N LYS A 127 4.54 10.66 17.64
CA LYS A 127 5.36 11.18 16.55
C LYS A 127 4.96 12.62 16.25
N THR A 128 5.93 13.43 15.87
CA THR A 128 5.75 14.88 15.68
C THR A 128 5.16 15.22 14.31
N THR A 129 4.39 16.31 14.30
CA THR A 129 3.93 16.97 13.08
C THR A 129 4.42 18.41 13.06
N ILE A 130 4.47 18.99 11.89
CA ILE A 130 4.81 20.41 11.66
C ILE A 130 3.65 21.13 10.97
N LYS A 131 3.67 22.46 10.97
CA LYS A 131 2.69 23.31 10.26
C LYS A 131 3.37 24.09 9.14
#